data_36c2943e8a05f71c7f787bec4a1bcf5a
#
_entry.id   36c2943e8a05f71c7f787bec4a1bcf5a
#
_cell.length_a   1.000
_cell.length_b   1.000
_cell.length_c   1.000
_cell.angle_alpha   90.00
_cell.angle_beta   90.00
_cell.angle_gamma   90.00
#
_symmetry.space_group_name_H-M   'P 1'
#
loop_
_entity.id
_entity.type
_entity.pdbx_description
1 polymer ?
#
loop_
_entity_poly.entity_id
_entity_poly.type
_entity_poly.pdbx_seq_one_letter_code
_entity_poly.pdbx_strand_id
1 'polypeptide(L)'
;MKKAGQLLAVLTAASVLLSGCEKLKDVTTTSVYVSKNGVVTEAIVEDYSKDDDYTEDELKTFVEDDIKKFTEERGDADSVKLEKCQIKEDKVEIQMEYGDYQSYADYHGAEFFAGTLDEAEEAGYDFSASFVDSKGNEVSVEDAVKGVKHVRVIVCEEPLEIVTEDPVLCVSGTAVIKGKNTVDTAGEWTTKSTESDSASSSEQTKTEETEQEYEQDVLLASPVIVVYGK
;
A
#
# COMPACT_ATOMS: atom_id res chain seq x y z
N MET A 1 57.76 -22.05 -8.50
CA MET A 1 57.19 -21.35 -7.33
C MET A 1 55.79 -20.89 -7.72
N LYS A 2 54.76 -21.54 -7.16
CA LYS A 2 53.36 -21.34 -7.51
C LYS A 2 52.82 -20.14 -6.76
N LYS A 3 52.24 -19.17 -7.48
CA LYS A 3 51.44 -18.12 -6.88
C LYS A 3 49.97 -18.54 -6.98
N ALA A 4 49.38 -18.95 -5.87
CA ALA A 4 47.96 -19.15 -5.70
C ALA A 4 47.30 -17.76 -5.57
N GLY A 5 46.51 -17.38 -6.56
CA GLY A 5 45.67 -16.20 -6.50
C GLY A 5 44.43 -16.51 -5.65
N GLN A 6 44.20 -15.71 -4.64
CA GLN A 6 42.99 -15.72 -3.84
C GLN A 6 41.82 -15.16 -4.67
N LEU A 7 40.87 -16.02 -5.02
CA LEU A 7 39.51 -15.61 -5.39
C LEU A 7 38.72 -15.47 -4.08
N LEU A 8 38.63 -14.26 -3.56
CA LEU A 8 37.73 -13.96 -2.46
C LEU A 8 36.38 -13.66 -3.09
N ALA A 9 35.47 -14.62 -2.98
CA ALA A 9 34.08 -14.47 -3.40
C ALA A 9 33.40 -13.41 -2.53
N VAL A 10 32.99 -12.31 -3.16
CA VAL A 10 32.02 -11.38 -2.58
C VAL A 10 30.64 -12.01 -2.81
N LEU A 11 30.18 -12.75 -1.85
CA LEU A 11 28.82 -13.28 -1.76
C LEU A 11 28.24 -12.81 -0.43
N THR A 12 27.85 -11.54 -0.34
CA THR A 12 27.07 -11.06 0.80
C THR A 12 26.35 -9.76 0.43
N ALA A 13 25.21 -9.84 -0.18
CA ALA A 13 24.18 -8.81 -0.13
C ALA A 13 22.85 -9.26 -0.76
N ALA A 14 22.36 -10.46 -0.48
CA ALA A 14 21.09 -10.92 -1.03
C ALA A 14 20.11 -11.43 0.02
N SER A 15 20.21 -11.01 1.28
CA SER A 15 19.40 -11.60 2.35
C SER A 15 18.54 -10.62 3.16
N VAL A 16 18.35 -9.39 2.69
CA VAL A 16 17.53 -8.39 3.43
C VAL A 16 16.22 -8.04 2.70
N LEU A 17 16.08 -8.39 1.43
CA LEU A 17 15.00 -7.93 0.57
C LEU A 17 13.71 -8.78 0.60
N LEU A 18 13.67 -9.91 1.28
CA LEU A 18 12.51 -10.82 1.28
C LEU A 18 11.48 -10.56 2.40
N SER A 19 11.70 -9.58 3.28
CA SER A 19 10.84 -9.42 4.47
C SER A 19 9.45 -8.87 4.13
N GLY A 20 9.35 -7.99 3.15
CA GLY A 20 8.08 -7.41 2.72
C GLY A 20 7.20 -8.43 1.99
N CYS A 21 7.77 -9.15 1.03
CA CYS A 21 7.05 -10.19 0.29
C CYS A 21 6.51 -11.30 1.20
N GLU A 22 7.25 -11.67 2.26
CA GLU A 22 6.77 -12.63 3.26
C GLU A 22 5.60 -12.07 4.10
N LYS A 23 5.55 -10.76 4.33
CA LYS A 23 4.45 -10.09 5.05
C LYS A 23 3.15 -10.05 4.23
N LEU A 24 3.26 -9.98 2.92
CA LEU A 24 2.14 -9.85 2.00
C LEU A 24 1.82 -11.16 1.22
N LYS A 25 2.43 -12.29 1.57
CA LYS A 25 2.29 -13.54 0.79
C LYS A 25 0.88 -14.14 0.76
N ASP A 26 0.09 -13.88 1.80
CA ASP A 26 -1.25 -14.46 1.99
C ASP A 26 -2.37 -13.43 1.90
N VAL A 27 -2.08 -12.21 1.38
CA VAL A 27 -3.11 -11.18 1.19
C VAL A 27 -4.04 -11.57 0.04
N THR A 28 -5.30 -11.15 0.15
CA THR A 28 -6.36 -11.45 -0.82
C THR A 28 -6.89 -10.21 -1.52
N THR A 29 -6.39 -9.05 -1.15
CA THR A 29 -6.68 -7.73 -1.71
C THR A 29 -5.38 -6.96 -1.89
N THR A 30 -5.37 -5.96 -2.75
CA THR A 30 -4.21 -5.07 -2.94
C THR A 30 -3.79 -4.48 -1.60
N SER A 31 -2.51 -4.67 -1.29
CA SER A 31 -1.96 -4.38 0.04
C SER A 31 -0.55 -3.82 -0.03
N VAL A 32 -0.23 -2.93 0.90
CA VAL A 32 1.09 -2.31 1.03
C VAL A 32 1.68 -2.58 2.42
N TYR A 33 2.96 -2.90 2.46
CA TYR A 33 3.76 -3.03 3.69
C TYR A 33 4.95 -2.07 3.65
N VAL A 34 5.14 -1.31 4.73
CA VAL A 34 6.31 -0.44 4.90
C VAL A 34 7.23 -1.01 5.96
N SER A 35 8.45 -1.33 5.56
CA SER A 35 9.49 -1.83 6.45
C SER A 35 10.09 -0.72 7.32
N LYS A 36 10.84 -1.10 8.38
CA LYS A 36 11.51 -0.13 9.28
C LYS A 36 12.56 0.74 8.59
N ASN A 37 13.17 0.22 7.54
CA ASN A 37 14.19 0.93 6.76
C ASN A 37 13.59 1.75 5.59
N GLY A 38 12.25 1.85 5.52
CA GLY A 38 11.56 2.69 4.56
C GLY A 38 11.25 2.05 3.21
N VAL A 39 11.71 0.81 2.98
CA VAL A 39 11.34 0.04 1.78
C VAL A 39 9.85 -0.25 1.81
N VAL A 40 9.18 0.01 0.69
CA VAL A 40 7.76 -0.28 0.50
C VAL A 40 7.62 -1.54 -0.35
N THR A 41 6.80 -2.46 0.09
CA THR A 41 6.42 -3.65 -0.68
C THR A 41 4.93 -3.57 -0.97
N GLU A 42 4.56 -3.81 -2.19
CA GLU A 42 3.17 -3.88 -2.64
C GLU A 42 2.83 -5.28 -3.12
N ALA A 43 1.61 -5.71 -2.86
CA ALA A 43 1.00 -6.88 -3.47
C ALA A 43 -0.32 -6.44 -4.13
N ILE A 44 -0.35 -6.42 -5.44
CA ILE A 44 -1.55 -6.18 -6.24
C ILE A 44 -2.27 -7.52 -6.40
N VAL A 45 -3.55 -7.55 -6.04
CA VAL A 45 -4.41 -8.73 -6.16
C VAL A 45 -5.71 -8.33 -6.82
N GLU A 46 -5.90 -8.79 -8.05
CA GLU A 46 -7.07 -8.48 -8.86
C GLU A 46 -7.77 -9.75 -9.36
N ASP A 47 -9.05 -9.63 -9.68
CA ASP A 47 -9.80 -10.70 -10.32
C ASP A 47 -9.32 -10.88 -11.75
N TYR A 48 -9.12 -12.14 -12.17
CA TYR A 48 -8.74 -12.52 -13.53
C TYR A 48 -9.83 -13.37 -14.16
N SER A 49 -10.26 -12.98 -15.35
CA SER A 49 -11.18 -13.75 -16.17
C SER A 49 -10.45 -14.38 -17.34
N LYS A 50 -10.87 -15.57 -17.75
CA LYS A 50 -10.34 -16.22 -18.97
C LYS A 50 -10.73 -15.49 -20.26
N ASP A 51 -11.65 -14.53 -20.15
CA ASP A 51 -12.05 -13.65 -21.24
C ASP A 51 -11.16 -12.38 -21.30
N ASP A 52 -10.21 -12.22 -20.35
CA ASP A 52 -9.19 -11.18 -20.40
C ASP A 52 -8.19 -11.49 -21.51
N ASP A 53 -7.87 -10.47 -22.31
CA ASP A 53 -7.13 -10.61 -23.55
C ASP A 53 -5.61 -10.74 -23.38
N TYR A 54 -5.11 -11.15 -22.20
CA TYR A 54 -3.67 -11.27 -21.93
C TYR A 54 -3.29 -12.55 -21.17
N THR A 55 -2.06 -12.97 -21.36
CA THR A 55 -1.43 -14.12 -20.67
C THR A 55 -0.51 -13.63 -19.56
N GLU A 56 -0.10 -14.55 -18.67
CA GLU A 56 0.88 -14.25 -17.61
C GLU A 56 2.21 -13.70 -18.18
N ASP A 57 2.70 -14.24 -19.29
CA ASP A 57 3.95 -13.76 -19.91
C ASP A 57 3.80 -12.36 -20.51
N GLU A 58 2.65 -12.03 -21.10
CA GLU A 58 2.35 -10.71 -21.64
C GLU A 58 2.20 -9.70 -20.51
N LEU A 59 1.46 -10.02 -19.44
CA LEU A 59 1.35 -9.18 -18.25
C LEU A 59 2.72 -8.90 -17.63
N LYS A 60 3.51 -9.94 -17.42
CA LYS A 60 4.86 -9.80 -16.87
C LYS A 60 5.73 -8.90 -17.73
N THR A 61 5.70 -9.07 -19.05
CA THR A 61 6.47 -8.22 -19.98
C THR A 61 6.01 -6.76 -19.88
N PHE A 62 4.70 -6.53 -19.80
CA PHE A 62 4.14 -5.20 -19.66
C PHE A 62 4.64 -4.51 -18.38
N VAL A 63 4.55 -5.19 -17.23
CA VAL A 63 5.02 -4.66 -15.93
C VAL A 63 6.53 -4.42 -15.95
N GLU A 64 7.34 -5.34 -16.50
CA GLU A 64 8.80 -5.18 -16.61
C GLU A 64 9.18 -3.98 -17.50
N ASP A 65 8.47 -3.76 -18.59
CA ASP A 65 8.70 -2.62 -19.50
C ASP A 65 8.32 -1.30 -18.84
N ASP A 66 7.22 -1.26 -18.06
CA ASP A 66 6.78 -0.07 -17.32
C ASP A 66 7.77 0.28 -16.20
N ILE A 67 8.18 -0.68 -15.39
CA ILE A 67 9.24 -0.50 -14.38
C ILE A 67 10.52 0.02 -15.02
N LYS A 68 10.93 -0.55 -16.14
CA LYS A 68 12.12 -0.13 -16.85
C LYS A 68 12.03 1.32 -17.29
N LYS A 69 10.91 1.72 -17.88
CA LYS A 69 10.65 3.10 -18.30
C LYS A 69 10.75 4.06 -17.11
N PHE A 70 10.06 3.75 -16.01
CA PHE A 70 10.07 4.56 -14.82
C PHE A 70 11.47 4.72 -14.23
N THR A 71 12.21 3.61 -14.07
CA THR A 71 13.56 3.62 -13.50
C THR A 71 14.57 4.35 -14.38
N GLU A 72 14.43 4.26 -15.71
CA GLU A 72 15.24 5.01 -16.67
C GLU A 72 14.95 6.53 -16.61
N GLU A 73 13.68 6.93 -16.53
CA GLU A 73 13.27 8.34 -16.40
C GLU A 73 13.72 8.94 -15.06
N ARG A 74 13.64 8.17 -14.00
CA ARG A 74 14.10 8.58 -12.66
C ARG A 74 15.62 8.58 -12.52
N GLY A 75 16.33 7.79 -13.33
CA GLY A 75 17.77 7.61 -13.24
C GLY A 75 18.23 6.77 -12.05
N ASP A 76 17.32 5.94 -11.50
CA ASP A 76 17.56 5.06 -10.35
C ASP A 76 17.01 3.65 -10.64
N ALA A 77 17.91 2.73 -10.97
CA ALA A 77 17.58 1.35 -11.33
C ALA A 77 17.07 0.52 -10.14
N ASP A 78 17.27 0.97 -8.91
CA ASP A 78 16.85 0.29 -7.69
C ASP A 78 15.56 0.87 -7.11
N SER A 79 14.97 1.89 -7.73
CA SER A 79 13.77 2.56 -7.24
C SER A 79 12.53 1.67 -7.25
N VAL A 80 12.37 0.77 -8.23
CA VAL A 80 11.28 -0.21 -8.32
C VAL A 80 11.79 -1.54 -8.84
N LYS A 81 11.30 -2.65 -8.26
CA LYS A 81 11.64 -4.03 -8.68
C LYS A 81 10.39 -4.90 -8.71
N LEU A 82 10.26 -5.71 -9.76
CA LEU A 82 9.27 -6.78 -9.81
C LEU A 82 9.79 -8.01 -9.06
N GLU A 83 9.12 -8.41 -8.00
CA GLU A 83 9.46 -9.59 -7.20
C GLU A 83 8.66 -10.82 -7.64
N LYS A 84 7.40 -10.62 -8.06
CA LYS A 84 6.51 -11.69 -8.48
C LYS A 84 5.49 -11.15 -9.47
N CYS A 85 5.18 -11.94 -10.50
CA CYS A 85 4.03 -11.71 -11.38
C CYS A 85 3.49 -13.08 -11.77
N GLN A 86 2.24 -13.36 -11.46
CA GLN A 86 1.60 -14.63 -11.79
C GLN A 86 0.09 -14.49 -11.93
N ILE A 87 -0.49 -15.34 -12.75
CA ILE A 87 -1.93 -15.57 -12.82
C ILE A 87 -2.19 -16.94 -12.18
N LYS A 88 -2.93 -16.95 -11.08
CA LYS A 88 -3.24 -18.17 -10.35
C LYS A 88 -4.71 -18.26 -10.04
N GLU A 89 -5.33 -19.41 -10.48
CA GLU A 89 -6.77 -19.62 -10.39
C GLU A 89 -7.50 -18.49 -11.17
N ASP A 90 -8.26 -17.65 -10.50
CA ASP A 90 -8.99 -16.52 -11.09
C ASP A 90 -8.46 -15.18 -10.54
N LYS A 91 -7.14 -15.10 -10.27
CA LYS A 91 -6.47 -13.91 -9.72
C LYS A 91 -5.17 -13.59 -10.45
N VAL A 92 -4.94 -12.31 -10.65
CA VAL A 92 -3.63 -11.73 -10.90
C VAL A 92 -2.98 -11.45 -9.56
N GLU A 93 -1.73 -11.85 -9.39
CA GLU A 93 -0.92 -11.53 -8.23
C GLU A 93 0.41 -10.92 -8.70
N ILE A 94 0.63 -9.64 -8.42
CA ILE A 94 1.89 -8.96 -8.69
C ILE A 94 2.47 -8.49 -7.35
N GLN A 95 3.77 -8.71 -7.13
CA GLN A 95 4.48 -8.13 -5.99
C GLN A 95 5.62 -7.27 -6.49
N MET A 96 5.66 -6.04 -6.00
CA MET A 96 6.69 -5.07 -6.31
C MET A 96 7.36 -4.55 -5.03
N GLU A 97 8.63 -4.19 -5.15
CA GLU A 97 9.40 -3.56 -4.09
C GLU A 97 9.86 -2.18 -4.57
N TYR A 98 9.63 -1.17 -3.75
CA TYR A 98 10.02 0.22 -3.98
C TYR A 98 11.12 0.58 -2.98
N GLY A 99 12.18 1.21 -3.44
CA GLY A 99 13.33 1.58 -2.61
C GLY A 99 12.96 2.48 -1.42
N ASP A 100 11.93 3.30 -1.59
CA ASP A 100 11.37 4.19 -0.57
C ASP A 100 9.92 4.57 -0.88
N TYR A 101 9.28 5.29 0.05
CA TYR A 101 7.90 5.75 -0.14
C TYR A 101 7.74 6.77 -1.28
N GLN A 102 8.79 7.55 -1.58
CA GLN A 102 8.76 8.51 -2.68
C GLN A 102 8.75 7.80 -4.03
N SER A 103 9.49 6.70 -4.16
CA SER A 103 9.48 5.86 -5.36
C SER A 103 8.10 5.24 -5.58
N TYR A 104 7.43 4.81 -4.51
CA TYR A 104 6.05 4.33 -4.55
C TYR A 104 5.09 5.44 -5.01
N ALA A 105 5.11 6.59 -4.33
CA ALA A 105 4.24 7.73 -4.66
C ALA A 105 4.41 8.21 -6.10
N ASP A 106 5.66 8.33 -6.57
CA ASP A 106 5.97 8.77 -7.93
C ASP A 106 5.54 7.73 -9.00
N TYR A 107 5.64 6.43 -8.68
CA TYR A 107 5.24 5.35 -9.60
C TYR A 107 3.71 5.31 -9.79
N HIS A 108 2.96 5.44 -8.70
CA HIS A 108 1.49 5.43 -8.72
C HIS A 108 0.87 6.79 -9.07
N GLY A 109 1.63 7.89 -8.97
CA GLY A 109 1.10 9.24 -9.14
C GLY A 109 0.09 9.65 -8.06
N ALA A 110 0.16 9.00 -6.87
CA ALA A 110 -0.73 9.20 -5.74
C ALA A 110 0.04 9.71 -4.51
N GLU A 111 -0.67 10.36 -3.58
CA GLU A 111 -0.04 10.79 -2.34
C GLU A 111 0.24 9.61 -1.43
N PHE A 112 1.51 9.39 -1.14
CA PHE A 112 1.98 8.39 -0.19
C PHE A 112 3.18 8.93 0.60
N PHE A 113 3.12 8.80 1.93
CA PHE A 113 4.20 9.16 2.83
C PHE A 113 4.40 8.05 3.86
N ALA A 114 5.64 7.78 4.24
CA ALA A 114 5.96 6.87 5.34
C ALA A 114 7.18 7.36 6.11
N GLY A 115 7.01 7.69 7.38
CA GLY A 115 8.06 8.26 8.23
C GLY A 115 7.75 8.19 9.71
N THR A 116 8.49 8.95 10.49
CA THR A 116 8.18 9.21 11.90
C THR A 116 7.07 10.25 12.03
N LEU A 117 6.46 10.38 13.20
CA LEU A 117 5.47 11.43 13.48
C LEU A 117 6.08 12.82 13.28
N ASP A 118 7.30 13.07 13.78
CA ASP A 118 8.00 14.35 13.64
C ASP A 118 8.23 14.70 12.16
N GLU A 119 8.66 13.73 11.33
CA GLU A 119 8.85 13.91 9.88
C GLU A 119 7.52 14.22 9.17
N ALA A 120 6.43 13.60 9.60
CA ALA A 120 5.10 13.86 9.04
C ALA A 120 4.60 15.27 9.43
N GLU A 121 4.83 15.74 10.66
CA GLU A 121 4.54 17.10 11.08
C GLU A 121 5.38 18.13 10.31
N GLU A 122 6.67 17.87 10.10
CA GLU A 122 7.55 18.72 9.29
C GLU A 122 7.12 18.75 7.81
N ALA A 123 6.57 17.66 7.28
CA ALA A 123 5.98 17.59 5.94
C ALA A 123 4.65 18.35 5.83
N GLY A 124 4.04 18.77 6.95
CA GLY A 124 2.84 19.60 7.01
C GLY A 124 1.53 18.82 7.12
N TYR A 125 1.57 17.52 7.45
CA TYR A 125 0.36 16.75 7.70
C TYR A 125 -0.35 17.21 8.98
N ASP A 126 -1.70 17.26 8.90
CA ASP A 126 -2.52 17.77 10.00
C ASP A 126 -3.01 16.62 10.91
N PHE A 127 -2.54 16.62 12.15
CA PHE A 127 -2.93 15.70 13.19
C PHE A 127 -4.00 16.23 14.14
N SER A 128 -4.58 17.40 13.86
CA SER A 128 -5.70 17.98 14.62
C SER A 128 -7.07 17.40 14.23
N ALA A 129 -7.14 16.66 13.11
CA ALA A 129 -8.35 15.99 12.68
C ALA A 129 -8.82 14.92 13.68
N SER A 130 -10.04 14.40 13.49
CA SER A 130 -10.56 13.28 14.29
C SER A 130 -9.87 11.98 13.89
N PHE A 131 -9.32 11.27 14.87
CA PHE A 131 -8.78 9.92 14.74
C PHE A 131 -9.63 8.94 15.52
N VAL A 132 -9.57 7.67 15.14
CA VAL A 132 -10.26 6.58 15.84
C VAL A 132 -9.30 5.45 16.18
N ASP A 133 -9.49 4.87 17.36
CA ASP A 133 -8.74 3.71 17.83
C ASP A 133 -9.32 2.39 17.28
N SER A 134 -8.70 1.25 17.60
CA SER A 134 -9.15 -0.10 17.19
C SER A 134 -10.53 -0.51 17.72
N LYS A 135 -11.14 0.28 18.61
CA LYS A 135 -12.48 0.07 19.16
C LYS A 135 -13.51 1.02 18.56
N GLY A 136 -13.08 1.92 17.65
CA GLY A 136 -13.90 2.96 17.05
C GLY A 136 -14.14 4.16 17.96
N ASN A 137 -13.35 4.34 19.04
CA ASN A 137 -13.47 5.53 19.86
C ASN A 137 -12.63 6.66 19.25
N GLU A 138 -13.18 7.88 19.30
CA GLU A 138 -12.41 9.07 18.96
C GLU A 138 -11.25 9.24 19.95
N VAL A 139 -10.08 9.55 19.42
CA VAL A 139 -8.84 9.75 20.17
C VAL A 139 -7.99 10.82 19.52
N SER A 140 -7.29 11.63 20.32
CA SER A 140 -6.23 12.49 19.78
C SER A 140 -4.97 11.67 19.50
N VAL A 141 -4.17 12.10 18.53
CA VAL A 141 -2.87 11.43 18.27
C VAL A 141 -1.99 11.51 19.50
N GLU A 142 -1.97 12.66 20.21
CA GLU A 142 -1.21 12.84 21.46
C GLU A 142 -1.54 11.78 22.51
N ASP A 143 -2.84 11.48 22.71
CA ASP A 143 -3.27 10.44 23.66
C ASP A 143 -2.97 9.03 23.17
N ALA A 144 -3.15 8.77 21.86
CA ALA A 144 -2.90 7.48 21.25
C ALA A 144 -1.42 7.06 21.32
N VAL A 145 -0.49 8.02 21.18
CA VAL A 145 0.96 7.75 21.20
C VAL A 145 1.58 7.81 22.60
N LYS A 146 0.79 8.09 23.62
CA LYS A 146 1.29 8.27 24.98
C LYS A 146 2.00 7.03 25.52
N GLY A 147 3.31 7.17 25.77
CA GLY A 147 4.16 6.08 26.26
C GLY A 147 4.68 5.14 25.16
N VAL A 148 4.38 5.40 23.90
CA VAL A 148 4.93 4.70 22.73
C VAL A 148 6.28 5.35 22.37
N LYS A 149 7.30 4.51 22.12
CA LYS A 149 8.69 5.01 21.88
C LYS A 149 9.01 5.24 20.41
N HIS A 150 8.44 4.45 19.54
CA HIS A 150 8.74 4.45 18.11
C HIS A 150 7.44 4.63 17.34
N VAL A 151 6.97 5.87 17.30
CA VAL A 151 5.77 6.24 16.56
C VAL A 151 6.12 6.47 15.09
N ARG A 152 5.36 5.86 14.22
CA ARG A 152 5.46 6.03 12.78
C ARG A 152 4.10 6.36 12.19
N VAL A 153 4.15 6.96 11.01
CA VAL A 153 2.98 7.42 10.26
C VAL A 153 3.07 6.92 8.83
N ILE A 154 1.94 6.49 8.29
CA ILE A 154 1.72 6.34 6.84
C ILE A 154 0.57 7.26 6.47
N VAL A 155 0.73 8.02 5.38
CA VAL A 155 -0.34 8.76 4.71
C VAL A 155 -0.56 8.11 3.35
N CYS A 156 -1.81 7.85 2.99
CA CYS A 156 -2.15 7.12 1.77
C CYS A 156 -3.44 7.66 1.17
N GLU A 157 -3.42 7.89 -0.14
CA GLU A 157 -4.58 8.33 -0.93
C GLU A 157 -5.26 7.19 -1.70
N GLU A 158 -4.68 6.01 -1.69
CA GLU A 158 -5.19 4.86 -2.44
C GLU A 158 -6.10 3.95 -1.59
N PRO A 159 -7.15 3.36 -2.19
CA PRO A 159 -8.07 2.42 -1.54
C PRO A 159 -7.44 1.01 -1.49
N LEU A 160 -6.67 0.69 -0.43
CA LEU A 160 -5.95 -0.57 -0.27
C LEU A 160 -5.85 -1.01 1.20
N GLU A 161 -5.27 -2.17 1.45
CA GLU A 161 -4.89 -2.57 2.80
C GLU A 161 -3.45 -2.16 3.12
N ILE A 162 -3.25 -1.53 4.28
CA ILE A 162 -1.91 -1.24 4.82
C ILE A 162 -1.58 -2.25 5.90
N VAL A 163 -0.46 -2.96 5.74
CA VAL A 163 0.11 -3.86 6.76
C VAL A 163 1.28 -3.16 7.42
N THR A 164 1.21 -2.96 8.75
CA THR A 164 2.25 -2.27 9.52
C THR A 164 3.16 -3.25 10.27
N GLU A 165 4.40 -2.87 10.52
CA GLU A 165 5.35 -3.68 11.30
C GLU A 165 4.95 -3.75 12.78
N ASP A 166 4.54 -2.64 13.37
CA ASP A 166 4.14 -2.50 14.76
C ASP A 166 2.63 -2.23 14.86
N PRO A 167 1.99 -2.38 16.03
CA PRO A 167 0.54 -2.22 16.19
C PRO A 167 0.01 -0.86 15.75
N VAL A 168 -1.11 -0.85 15.06
CA VAL A 168 -1.85 0.37 14.72
C VAL A 168 -2.44 0.97 16.01
N LEU A 169 -2.23 2.27 16.19
CA LEU A 169 -2.68 3.03 17.35
C LEU A 169 -4.00 3.75 17.07
N CYS A 170 -4.02 4.48 15.96
CA CYS A 170 -5.21 5.18 15.48
C CYS A 170 -5.14 5.48 13.98
N VAL A 171 -6.27 5.79 13.36
CA VAL A 171 -6.40 6.12 11.95
C VAL A 171 -7.35 7.31 11.76
N SER A 172 -7.17 8.06 10.67
CA SER A 172 -8.05 9.18 10.27
C SER A 172 -8.93 8.81 9.07
N GLY A 173 -9.87 9.69 8.75
CA GLY A 173 -10.68 9.61 7.52
C GLY A 173 -11.58 8.39 7.46
N THR A 174 -11.60 7.72 6.30
CA THR A 174 -12.40 6.52 6.03
C THR A 174 -11.73 5.22 6.49
N ALA A 175 -10.45 5.29 6.94
CA ALA A 175 -9.68 4.11 7.28
C ALA A 175 -10.27 3.33 8.47
N VAL A 176 -10.23 2.00 8.38
CA VAL A 176 -10.72 1.08 9.41
C VAL A 176 -9.62 0.12 9.84
N ILE A 177 -9.40 0.02 11.15
CA ILE A 177 -8.45 -0.94 11.72
C ILE A 177 -9.08 -2.34 11.70
N LYS A 178 -8.63 -3.20 10.76
CA LYS A 178 -9.13 -4.59 10.61
C LYS A 178 -8.48 -5.57 11.59
N GLY A 179 -7.28 -5.27 12.03
CA GLY A 179 -6.49 -6.13 12.90
C GLY A 179 -5.42 -5.37 13.67
N LYS A 180 -4.57 -6.08 14.39
CA LYS A 180 -3.52 -5.45 15.18
C LYS A 180 -2.58 -4.59 14.33
N ASN A 181 -2.30 -5.05 13.12
CA ASN A 181 -1.29 -4.48 12.22
C ASN A 181 -1.86 -4.22 10.81
N THR A 182 -3.18 -4.21 10.65
CA THR A 182 -3.82 -4.11 9.33
C THR A 182 -4.89 -3.04 9.35
N VAL A 183 -4.84 -2.18 8.34
CA VAL A 183 -5.78 -1.08 8.11
C VAL A 183 -6.33 -1.21 6.69
N ASP A 184 -7.63 -1.04 6.53
CA ASP A 184 -8.30 -0.85 5.26
C ASP A 184 -8.54 0.65 5.09
N THR A 185 -7.95 1.26 4.06
CA THR A 185 -8.00 2.72 3.85
C THR A 185 -9.36 3.19 3.34
N ALA A 186 -10.10 2.34 2.63
CA ALA A 186 -11.43 2.62 2.08
C ALA A 186 -12.57 1.97 2.90
N GLY A 187 -12.27 1.51 4.11
CA GLY A 187 -13.25 0.84 4.97
C GLY A 187 -14.36 1.79 5.42
N GLU A 188 -15.61 1.31 5.41
CA GLU A 188 -16.73 2.02 6.03
C GLU A 188 -16.84 1.61 7.52
N TRP A 189 -16.84 2.58 8.42
CA TRP A 189 -17.21 2.36 9.81
C TRP A 189 -18.70 1.99 9.87
N THR A 190 -19.00 0.70 10.02
CA THR A 190 -20.37 0.28 10.40
C THR A 190 -20.59 0.69 11.86
N THR A 191 -21.02 1.93 12.08
CA THR A 191 -21.64 2.27 13.34
C THR A 191 -22.85 1.36 13.48
N LYS A 192 -22.88 0.55 14.54
CA LYS A 192 -24.12 -0.09 14.99
C LYS A 192 -25.06 1.01 15.48
N SER A 193 -25.66 1.74 14.55
CA SER A 193 -26.78 2.60 14.83
C SER A 193 -28.04 1.77 14.61
N THR A 194 -28.75 1.59 15.70
CA THR A 194 -30.17 1.23 15.82
C THR A 194 -30.96 1.60 14.57
N GLU A 195 -31.66 0.60 14.02
CA GLU A 195 -32.59 0.73 12.90
C GLU A 195 -33.49 1.95 13.01
N SER A 196 -33.53 2.75 11.99
CA SER A 196 -34.72 3.52 11.64
C SER A 196 -34.86 3.56 10.13
N ASP A 197 -35.89 2.89 9.66
CA ASP A 197 -36.40 2.89 8.28
C ASP A 197 -36.50 4.30 7.69
N SER A 198 -35.99 4.46 6.48
CA SER A 198 -36.63 5.38 5.51
C SER A 198 -36.21 4.97 4.09
N ALA A 199 -37.11 4.31 3.44
CA ALA A 199 -37.10 4.08 2.00
C ALA A 199 -37.24 5.41 1.24
N SER A 200 -36.41 5.65 0.24
CA SER A 200 -36.81 6.51 -0.89
C SER A 200 -36.10 6.07 -2.17
N SER A 201 -36.92 5.67 -3.10
CA SER A 201 -36.63 5.33 -4.49
C SER A 201 -36.34 6.57 -5.32
N SER A 202 -35.49 6.42 -6.34
CA SER A 202 -35.74 6.92 -7.73
C SER A 202 -34.46 6.79 -8.56
N GLU A 203 -34.62 6.02 -9.54
CA GLU A 203 -34.80 6.22 -10.99
C GLU A 203 -33.50 6.21 -11.79
N GLN A 204 -33.41 5.11 -12.54
CA GLN A 204 -32.46 4.89 -13.66
C GLN A 204 -32.70 5.92 -14.77
N THR A 205 -31.64 6.50 -15.27
CA THR A 205 -31.62 7.00 -16.63
C THR A 205 -30.45 6.35 -17.37
N LYS A 206 -30.80 5.53 -18.31
CA LYS A 206 -29.98 4.81 -19.25
C LYS A 206 -29.50 5.78 -20.31
N THR A 207 -28.19 5.91 -20.49
CA THR A 207 -27.61 6.46 -21.74
C THR A 207 -26.41 5.58 -22.09
N GLU A 208 -26.56 4.86 -23.19
CA GLU A 208 -25.49 4.11 -23.86
C GLU A 208 -24.59 5.12 -24.56
N GLU A 209 -23.33 5.16 -24.22
CA GLU A 209 -22.23 5.56 -25.11
C GLU A 209 -21.01 4.74 -24.76
N THR A 210 -20.53 4.01 -25.76
CA THR A 210 -19.39 3.12 -25.75
C THR A 210 -18.13 3.96 -25.84
N GLU A 211 -17.41 4.14 -24.75
CA GLU A 211 -16.01 4.52 -24.74
C GLU A 211 -15.29 3.57 -23.79
N GLN A 212 -14.20 2.99 -24.25
CA GLN A 212 -13.31 2.18 -23.42
C GLN A 212 -12.70 3.11 -22.36
N GLU A 213 -13.34 3.14 -21.20
CA GLU A 213 -12.83 3.78 -20.01
C GLU A 213 -11.75 2.84 -19.45
N TYR A 214 -10.49 3.23 -19.61
CA TYR A 214 -9.43 2.70 -18.76
C TYR A 214 -9.84 3.09 -17.34
N GLU A 215 -10.01 2.10 -16.44
CA GLU A 215 -10.27 2.37 -15.04
C GLU A 215 -9.13 3.27 -14.52
N GLN A 216 -9.44 4.54 -14.31
CA GLN A 216 -8.57 5.43 -13.56
C GLN A 216 -8.55 4.88 -12.15
N ASP A 217 -7.36 4.69 -11.59
CA ASP A 217 -7.17 4.37 -10.19
C ASP A 217 -8.02 5.32 -9.35
N VAL A 218 -9.03 4.77 -8.66
CA VAL A 218 -9.96 5.57 -7.87
C VAL A 218 -9.24 5.98 -6.59
N LEU A 219 -8.73 7.21 -6.57
CA LEU A 219 -8.13 7.76 -5.35
C LEU A 219 -9.21 8.10 -4.32
N LEU A 220 -8.85 8.07 -3.05
CA LEU A 220 -9.71 8.52 -1.96
C LEU A 220 -9.97 10.04 -2.08
N ALA A 221 -11.13 10.49 -1.62
CA ALA A 221 -11.49 11.92 -1.63
C ALA A 221 -10.52 12.79 -0.77
N SER A 222 -9.83 12.16 0.17
CA SER A 222 -8.75 12.77 0.97
C SER A 222 -7.84 11.65 1.48
N PRO A 223 -6.53 11.91 1.61
CA PRO A 223 -5.60 10.94 2.17
C PRO A 223 -6.00 10.53 3.59
N VAL A 224 -5.79 9.27 3.91
CA VAL A 224 -5.94 8.76 5.27
C VAL A 224 -4.58 8.74 5.96
N ILE A 225 -4.59 8.93 7.28
CA ILE A 225 -3.40 8.89 8.13
C ILE A 225 -3.49 7.66 9.04
N VAL A 226 -2.46 6.84 9.02
CA VAL A 226 -2.30 5.67 9.88
C VAL A 226 -1.16 5.92 10.85
N VAL A 227 -1.45 5.93 12.16
CA VAL A 227 -0.45 6.06 13.22
C VAL A 227 -0.23 4.71 13.87
N TYR A 228 1.01 4.26 13.94
CA TYR A 228 1.38 2.95 14.48
C TYR A 228 2.70 3.00 15.26
N GLY A 229 2.95 2.01 16.13
CA GLY A 229 4.18 1.99 16.93
C GLY A 229 4.15 1.07 18.15
N LYS A 230 5.28 1.06 18.89
CA LYS A 230 5.45 0.28 20.13
C LYS A 230 6.41 0.91 21.15
#